data_fed7d90c629f4039792c4ff0a2a12bf0
#
_entry.id   fed7d90c629f4039792c4ff0a2a12bf0
#
_cell.length_a   1.000
_cell.length_b   1.000
_cell.length_c   1.000
_cell.angle_alpha   90.00
_cell.angle_beta   90.00
_cell.angle_gamma   90.00
#
_symmetry.space_group_name_H-M   'P 1'
#
loop_
_entity.id
_entity.type
_entity.pdbx_description
1 polymer ?
#
loop_
_entity_poly.entity_id
_entity_poly.type
_entity_poly.pdbx_seq_one_letter_code
_entity_poly.pdbx_strand_id
1 'polypeptide(L)'
;MDITKQNEADKLTLFLDGKLDTLTAPQLDAALKEAFEECDNVEVNLEKLAYVSSAGLRVLIAVHKRVNGKGRLEISHVTGTVLDVFEATGFSVLLNII
;
A
#
# COMPACT_ATOMS: atom_id res chain seq x y z
N MET A 1 0.58 1.48 13.88
CA MET A 1 1.40 1.25 12.67
C MET A 1 2.19 2.48 12.36
N ASP A 2 3.46 2.33 12.06
CA ASP A 2 4.31 3.45 11.68
C ASP A 2 4.41 3.54 10.16
N ILE A 3 4.26 4.74 9.64
CA ILE A 3 4.40 5.00 8.21
C ILE A 3 5.50 6.04 8.03
N THR A 4 6.55 5.66 7.30
CA THR A 4 7.68 6.54 6.99
C THR A 4 7.64 6.88 5.51
N LYS A 5 7.80 8.15 5.18
CA LYS A 5 7.77 8.64 3.81
C LYS A 5 9.19 8.94 3.33
N GLN A 6 9.50 8.51 2.11
CA GLN A 6 10.76 8.84 1.46
C GLN A 6 10.47 9.36 0.06
N ASN A 7 10.92 10.58 -0.23
CA ASN A 7 10.76 11.19 -1.55
C ASN A 7 12.01 10.93 -2.39
N GLU A 8 11.79 10.51 -3.63
CA GLU A 8 12.82 10.46 -4.65
C GLU A 8 12.37 11.38 -5.81
N ALA A 9 13.18 11.52 -6.84
CA ALA A 9 12.95 12.52 -7.89
C ALA A 9 11.53 12.48 -8.47
N ASP A 10 11.03 11.27 -8.80
CA ASP A 10 9.74 11.08 -9.45
C ASP A 10 8.89 10.00 -8.77
N LYS A 11 9.24 9.64 -7.54
CA LYS A 11 8.59 8.55 -6.82
C LYS A 11 8.58 8.83 -5.33
N LEU A 12 7.45 8.53 -4.70
CA LEU A 12 7.31 8.63 -3.25
C LEU A 12 7.07 7.24 -2.69
N THR A 13 7.87 6.83 -1.70
CA THR A 13 7.72 5.52 -1.08
C THR A 13 7.22 5.68 0.35
N LEU A 14 6.19 4.89 0.69
CA LEU A 14 5.69 4.76 2.04
C LEU A 14 6.14 3.42 2.61
N PHE A 15 6.86 3.45 3.72
CA PHE A 15 7.30 2.25 4.43
C PHE A 15 6.35 1.98 5.59
N LEU A 16 5.70 0.83 5.58
CA LEU A 16 4.76 0.45 6.65
C LEU A 16 5.46 -0.49 7.62
N ASP A 17 5.34 -0.20 8.92
CA ASP A 17 5.93 -1.03 9.97
C ASP A 17 4.83 -1.36 10.98
N GLY A 18 4.57 -2.63 11.17
CA GLY A 18 3.59 -3.10 12.14
C GLY A 18 2.47 -3.91 11.53
N LYS A 19 1.23 -3.56 11.84
CA LYS A 19 0.05 -4.30 11.40
C LYS A 19 -0.91 -3.38 10.66
N LEU A 20 -1.37 -3.83 9.51
CA LEU A 20 -2.39 -3.14 8.73
C LEU A 20 -3.71 -3.88 8.92
N ASP A 21 -4.56 -3.33 9.77
CA ASP A 21 -5.84 -3.94 10.15
C ASP A 21 -6.96 -2.90 10.11
N THR A 22 -8.12 -3.25 10.67
CA THR A 22 -9.29 -2.37 10.68
C THR A 22 -8.99 -1.05 11.39
N LEU A 23 -8.17 -1.06 12.44
CA LEU A 23 -7.85 0.14 13.21
C LEU A 23 -6.85 1.04 12.49
N THR A 24 -5.92 0.47 11.73
CA THR A 24 -4.86 1.23 11.07
C THR A 24 -5.16 1.52 9.59
N ALA A 25 -6.14 0.85 8.99
CA ALA A 25 -6.51 1.08 7.60
C ALA A 25 -6.83 2.57 7.29
N PRO A 26 -7.55 3.30 8.15
CA PRO A 26 -7.78 4.73 7.91
C PRO A 26 -6.50 5.55 7.89
N GLN A 27 -5.49 5.16 8.68
CA GLN A 27 -4.20 5.81 8.70
C GLN A 27 -3.49 5.67 7.34
N LEU A 28 -3.54 4.47 6.77
CA LEU A 28 -2.96 4.22 5.45
C LEU A 28 -3.71 5.00 4.37
N ASP A 29 -5.05 5.01 4.42
CA ASP A 29 -5.85 5.75 3.44
C ASP A 29 -5.49 7.23 3.43
N ALA A 30 -5.37 7.84 4.61
CA ALA A 30 -4.98 9.24 4.74
C ALA A 30 -3.57 9.49 4.19
N ALA A 31 -2.63 8.59 4.51
CA ALA A 31 -1.25 8.71 4.04
C ALA A 31 -1.16 8.60 2.53
N LEU A 32 -1.93 7.71 1.92
CA LEU A 32 -1.94 7.55 0.46
C LEU A 32 -2.58 8.75 -0.24
N LYS A 33 -3.64 9.31 0.32
CA LYS A 33 -4.24 10.53 -0.24
C LYS A 33 -3.23 11.67 -0.26
N GLU A 34 -2.53 11.87 0.85
CA GLU A 34 -1.50 12.89 0.94
C GLU A 34 -0.35 12.62 -0.01
N ALA A 35 0.09 11.37 -0.13
CA ALA A 35 1.18 10.99 -1.01
C ALA A 35 0.85 11.30 -2.47
N PHE A 36 -0.37 11.01 -2.92
CA PHE A 36 -0.78 11.27 -4.29
C PHE A 36 -1.02 12.75 -4.58
N GLU A 37 -1.12 13.59 -3.56
CA GLU A 37 -1.10 15.03 -3.75
C GLU A 37 0.31 15.53 -4.09
N GLU A 38 1.34 14.82 -3.64
CA GLU A 38 2.73 15.21 -3.82
C GLU A 38 3.36 14.57 -5.06
N CYS A 39 2.93 13.36 -5.43
CA CYS A 39 3.57 12.58 -6.48
C CYS A 39 2.57 11.65 -7.16
N ASP A 40 2.71 11.47 -8.47
CA ASP A 40 1.84 10.56 -9.22
C ASP A 40 2.25 9.10 -9.10
N ASN A 41 3.50 8.85 -8.72
CA ASN A 41 4.02 7.49 -8.53
C ASN A 41 4.29 7.25 -7.06
N VAL A 42 3.52 6.34 -6.46
CA VAL A 42 3.67 6.00 -5.04
C VAL A 42 3.90 4.50 -4.91
N GLU A 43 4.93 4.14 -4.16
CA GLU A 43 5.23 2.76 -3.80
C GLU A 43 4.92 2.56 -2.32
N VAL A 44 4.22 1.48 -1.99
CA VAL A 44 3.99 1.06 -0.61
C VAL A 44 4.89 -0.14 -0.35
N ASN A 45 5.87 0.04 0.52
CA ASN A 45 6.84 -0.99 0.86
C ASN A 45 6.37 -1.73 2.11
N LEU A 46 6.15 -3.03 1.99
CA LEU A 46 5.59 -3.87 3.04
C LEU A 46 6.63 -4.76 3.73
N GLU A 47 7.92 -4.46 3.58
CA GLU A 47 8.98 -5.29 4.13
C GLU A 47 8.84 -5.50 5.64
N LYS A 48 8.44 -4.48 6.38
CA LYS A 48 8.30 -4.53 7.83
C LYS A 48 6.85 -4.72 8.29
N LEU A 49 5.95 -5.03 7.38
CA LEU A 49 4.57 -5.27 7.74
C LEU A 49 4.43 -6.71 8.23
N ALA A 50 3.92 -6.88 9.45
CA ALA A 50 3.78 -8.18 10.08
C ALA A 50 2.44 -8.86 9.76
N TYR A 51 1.42 -8.05 9.39
CA TYR A 51 0.07 -8.56 9.21
C TYR A 51 -0.75 -7.62 8.33
N VAL A 52 -1.62 -8.19 7.51
CA VAL A 52 -2.60 -7.41 6.73
C VAL A 52 -3.96 -8.07 6.83
N SER A 53 -5.00 -7.26 7.07
CA SER A 53 -6.38 -7.73 7.08
C SER A 53 -7.08 -7.35 5.77
N SER A 54 -8.30 -7.87 5.58
CA SER A 54 -9.11 -7.52 4.42
C SER A 54 -9.41 -6.01 4.37
N ALA A 55 -9.53 -5.35 5.52
CA ALA A 55 -9.75 -3.91 5.58
C ALA A 55 -8.58 -3.14 4.97
N GLY A 56 -7.35 -3.56 5.29
CA GLY A 56 -6.14 -2.95 4.71
C GLY A 56 -6.04 -3.18 3.21
N LEU A 57 -6.35 -4.40 2.76
CA LEU A 57 -6.34 -4.71 1.33
C LEU A 57 -7.37 -3.88 0.56
N ARG A 58 -8.54 -3.64 1.15
CA ARG A 58 -9.57 -2.80 0.52
C ARG A 58 -9.09 -1.38 0.32
N VAL A 59 -8.32 -0.83 1.26
CA VAL A 59 -7.74 0.51 1.11
C VAL A 59 -6.81 0.53 -0.10
N LEU A 60 -5.92 -0.44 -0.22
CA LEU A 60 -4.98 -0.51 -1.35
C LEU A 60 -5.72 -0.60 -2.67
N ILE A 61 -6.75 -1.44 -2.74
CA ILE A 61 -7.54 -1.59 -3.97
C ILE A 61 -8.32 -0.33 -4.30
N ALA A 62 -8.94 0.28 -3.30
CA ALA A 62 -9.71 1.51 -3.50
C ALA A 62 -8.82 2.64 -4.04
N VAL A 63 -7.62 2.78 -3.48
CA VAL A 63 -6.68 3.80 -3.94
C VAL A 63 -6.18 3.46 -5.34
N HIS A 64 -5.87 2.20 -5.61
CA HIS A 64 -5.43 1.76 -6.93
C HIS A 64 -6.46 2.14 -8.00
N LYS A 65 -7.74 1.86 -7.75
CA LYS A 65 -8.80 2.20 -8.68
C LYS A 65 -8.97 3.71 -8.85
N ARG A 66 -8.82 4.44 -7.74
CA ARG A 66 -9.01 5.90 -7.74
C ARG A 66 -7.95 6.62 -8.57
N VAL A 67 -6.71 6.12 -8.55
CA VAL A 67 -5.60 6.76 -9.26
C VAL A 67 -5.35 6.16 -10.64
N ASN A 68 -6.05 5.11 -11.01
CA ASN A 68 -5.85 4.45 -12.29
C ASN A 68 -6.05 5.43 -13.45
N GLY A 69 -5.06 5.52 -14.33
CA GLY A 69 -5.06 6.45 -15.45
C GLY A 69 -4.52 7.85 -15.12
N LYS A 70 -4.32 8.16 -13.84
CA LYS A 70 -3.80 9.46 -13.39
C LYS A 70 -2.44 9.32 -12.71
N GLY A 71 -2.20 8.20 -12.08
CA GLY A 71 -0.98 7.92 -11.37
C GLY A 71 -0.77 6.43 -11.26
N ARG A 72 0.19 6.00 -10.45
CA ARG A 72 0.54 4.60 -10.30
C ARG A 72 0.79 4.27 -8.83
N LEU A 73 0.08 3.26 -8.33
CA LEU A 73 0.32 2.69 -7.01
C LEU A 73 1.02 1.34 -7.19
N GLU A 74 2.19 1.21 -6.61
CA GLU A 74 2.96 -0.04 -6.63
C GLU A 74 3.10 -0.58 -5.21
N ILE A 75 3.09 -1.89 -5.06
CA ILE A 75 3.26 -2.57 -3.78
C ILE A 75 4.54 -3.39 -3.87
N SER A 76 5.45 -3.19 -2.93
CA SER A 76 6.74 -3.86 -2.94
C SER A 76 6.99 -4.66 -1.67
N HIS A 77 7.92 -5.60 -1.75
CA HIS A 77 8.36 -6.42 -0.61
C HIS A 77 7.20 -7.16 0.05
N VAL A 78 6.34 -7.76 -0.78
CA VAL A 78 5.24 -8.59 -0.30
C VAL A 78 5.79 -9.99 -0.08
N THR A 79 5.98 -10.38 1.17
CA THR A 79 6.57 -11.67 1.54
C THR A 79 5.86 -12.28 2.73
N GLY A 80 6.15 -13.56 2.99
CA GLY A 80 5.67 -14.27 4.19
C GLY A 80 4.17 -14.33 4.29
N THR A 81 3.64 -14.10 5.49
CA THR A 81 2.20 -14.18 5.75
C THR A 81 1.41 -13.10 5.00
N VAL A 82 2.01 -11.96 4.74
CA VAL A 82 1.37 -10.90 3.96
C VAL A 82 1.14 -11.38 2.52
N LEU A 83 2.15 -12.01 1.91
CA LEU A 83 2.01 -12.57 0.58
C LEU A 83 0.92 -13.66 0.56
N ASP A 84 0.88 -14.51 1.60
CA ASP A 84 -0.14 -15.56 1.70
C ASP A 84 -1.54 -14.98 1.67
N VAL A 85 -1.76 -13.88 2.37
CA VAL A 85 -3.07 -13.20 2.40
C VAL A 85 -3.41 -12.62 1.02
N PHE A 86 -2.44 -11.99 0.36
CA PHE A 86 -2.64 -11.45 -0.98
C PHE A 86 -3.03 -12.56 -1.98
N GLU A 87 -2.36 -13.71 -1.89
CA GLU A 87 -2.65 -14.83 -2.78
C GLU A 87 -3.99 -15.49 -2.46
N ALA A 88 -4.28 -15.70 -1.17
CA ALA A 88 -5.51 -16.36 -0.74
C ALA A 88 -6.76 -15.56 -1.13
N THR A 89 -6.67 -14.23 -1.13
CA THR A 89 -7.79 -13.36 -1.48
C THR A 89 -7.89 -13.07 -2.98
N GLY A 90 -6.86 -13.41 -3.75
CA GLY A 90 -6.78 -13.09 -5.17
C GLY A 90 -6.47 -11.63 -5.47
N PHE A 91 -6.18 -10.85 -4.45
CA PHE A 91 -5.92 -9.41 -4.62
C PHE A 91 -4.59 -9.11 -5.29
N SER A 92 -3.68 -10.10 -5.34
CA SER A 92 -2.40 -9.94 -6.02
C SER A 92 -2.56 -9.66 -7.52
N VAL A 93 -3.65 -10.13 -8.15
CA VAL A 93 -3.89 -9.89 -9.57
C VAL A 93 -4.53 -8.52 -9.84
N LEU A 94 -5.05 -7.86 -8.80
CA LEU A 94 -5.70 -6.55 -8.92
C LEU A 94 -4.74 -5.38 -8.68
N LEU A 95 -3.60 -5.63 -8.08
CA LEU A 95 -2.64 -4.61 -7.68
C LEU A 95 -1.34 -4.74 -8.46
N ASN A 96 -0.59 -3.64 -8.57
CA ASN A 96 0.74 -3.65 -9.16
C ASN A 96 1.76 -4.07 -8.11
N ILE A 97 2.01 -5.36 -8.00
CA ILE A 97 3.00 -5.91 -7.09
C ILE A 97 4.32 -6.04 -7.84
N ILE A 98 5.36 -5.44 -7.27
CA ILE A 98 6.68 -5.39 -7.90
C ILE A 98 7.74 -6.15 -7.12
#